data_ed09a0ca3beb85d8aebf4cf1cd0fc395
#
_entry.id   ed09a0ca3beb85d8aebf4cf1cd0fc395
#
_cell.length_a   1.000
_cell.length_b   1.000
_cell.length_c   1.000
_cell.angle_alpha   90.00
_cell.angle_beta   90.00
_cell.angle_gamma   90.00
#
_symmetry.space_group_name_H-M   'P 1'
#
loop_
_entity.id
_entity.type
_entity.pdbx_description
1 polymer ?
#
loop_
_entity_poly.entity_id
_entity_poly.type
_entity_poly.pdbx_seq_one_letter_code
_entity_poly.pdbx_strand_id
1 'polypeptide(L)'
;MVVVRIVTGIRKHWVVRASEWVMLYPAIGLGLVLTYQEDLFQVSRSFGPLSRWADQSTWAIIVLAVAMTRLVALTVNGTFDGFRYSPHMRLIACIAGIFFWSQYFLGLTNAAYFEGGAWSGPVAYSTFVLFELLNIYRVWGDVALGRDG
;
A
#
# COMPACT_ATOMS: atom_id res chain seq x y z
N MET A 1 21.81 17.98 9.52
CA MET A 1 22.50 16.98 8.68
C MET A 1 21.62 15.79 8.27
N VAL A 2 20.84 15.16 9.15
CA VAL A 2 19.98 13.98 8.81
C VAL A 2 18.92 14.30 7.76
N VAL A 3 18.20 15.40 7.91
CA VAL A 3 17.12 15.82 6.97
C VAL A 3 17.65 15.99 5.54
N VAL A 4 18.81 16.59 5.37
CA VAL A 4 19.44 16.79 4.05
C VAL A 4 19.78 15.44 3.41
N ARG A 5 20.27 14.46 4.17
CA ARG A 5 20.54 13.09 3.69
C ARG A 5 19.25 12.40 3.22
N ILE A 6 18.18 12.50 4.00
CA ILE A 6 16.87 11.92 3.64
C ILE A 6 16.39 12.51 2.32
N VAL A 7 16.35 13.85 2.21
CA VAL A 7 15.86 14.53 1.01
C VAL A 7 16.70 14.19 -0.22
N THR A 8 18.02 14.16 -0.09
CA THR A 8 18.93 13.81 -1.19
C THR A 8 18.77 12.35 -1.61
N GLY A 9 18.64 11.43 -0.66
CA GLY A 9 18.40 10.01 -0.93
C GLY A 9 17.06 9.77 -1.62
N ILE A 10 15.98 10.38 -1.13
CA ILE A 10 14.66 10.31 -1.79
C ILE A 10 14.75 10.84 -3.23
N ARG A 11 15.36 11.99 -3.44
CA ARG A 11 15.48 12.62 -4.76
C ARG A 11 16.26 11.77 -5.75
N LYS A 12 17.33 11.11 -5.31
CA LYS A 12 18.17 10.22 -6.15
C LYS A 12 17.39 9.01 -6.65
N HIS A 13 16.48 8.47 -5.83
CA HIS A 13 15.75 7.23 -6.14
C HIS A 13 14.28 7.45 -6.52
N TRP A 14 13.81 8.71 -6.51
CA TRP A 14 12.41 9.05 -6.77
C TRP A 14 11.87 8.46 -8.07
N VAL A 15 12.55 8.66 -9.17
CA VAL A 15 12.09 8.21 -10.49
C VAL A 15 11.99 6.69 -10.57
N VAL A 16 12.98 5.99 -10.03
CA VAL A 16 13.03 4.51 -10.05
C VAL A 16 11.96 3.91 -9.15
N ARG A 17 11.59 4.58 -8.06
CA ARG A 17 10.66 4.11 -7.03
C ARG A 17 9.36 4.90 -6.99
N ALA A 18 9.07 5.67 -8.04
CA ALA A 18 7.88 6.52 -8.08
C ALA A 18 6.58 5.75 -7.79
N SER A 19 6.43 4.54 -8.32
CA SER A 19 5.25 3.71 -8.08
C SER A 19 5.09 3.31 -6.61
N GLU A 20 6.18 3.01 -5.91
CA GLU A 20 6.14 2.69 -4.48
C GLU A 20 5.74 3.91 -3.63
N TRP A 21 6.25 5.11 -4.00
CA TRP A 21 5.87 6.37 -3.35
C TRP A 21 4.41 6.74 -3.64
N VAL A 22 3.96 6.58 -4.88
CA VAL A 22 2.56 6.86 -5.28
C VAL A 22 1.58 5.98 -4.49
N MET A 23 1.93 4.72 -4.22
CA MET A 23 1.09 3.81 -3.45
C MET A 23 0.92 4.19 -1.97
N LEU A 24 1.74 5.10 -1.43
CA LEU A 24 1.49 5.68 -0.11
C LEU A 24 0.22 6.56 -0.09
N TYR A 25 -0.05 7.27 -1.17
CA TYR A 25 -1.21 8.17 -1.23
C TYR A 25 -2.55 7.44 -1.00
N PRO A 26 -2.90 6.39 -1.78
CA PRO A 26 -4.16 5.67 -1.54
C PRO A 26 -4.18 4.94 -0.20
N ALA A 27 -3.04 4.44 0.30
CA ALA A 27 -2.99 3.77 1.59
C ALA A 27 -3.23 4.73 2.76
N ILE A 28 -2.53 5.87 2.79
CA ILE A 28 -2.75 6.89 3.82
C ILE A 28 -4.16 7.48 3.69
N GLY A 29 -4.57 7.84 2.46
CA GLY A 29 -5.87 8.43 2.21
C GLY A 29 -7.02 7.54 2.67
N LEU A 30 -6.99 6.25 2.32
CA LEU A 30 -8.00 5.28 2.77
C LEU A 30 -7.95 5.10 4.30
N GLY A 31 -6.76 5.03 4.89
CA GLY A 31 -6.62 4.92 6.33
C GLY A 31 -7.23 6.10 7.08
N LEU A 32 -7.02 7.32 6.59
CA LEU A 32 -7.64 8.52 7.14
C LEU A 32 -9.16 8.53 6.96
N VAL A 33 -9.66 8.15 5.77
CA VAL A 33 -11.11 8.05 5.53
C VAL A 33 -11.75 7.06 6.51
N LEU A 34 -11.16 5.87 6.67
CA LEU A 34 -11.66 4.86 7.61
C LEU A 34 -11.58 5.30 9.08
N THR A 35 -10.66 6.21 9.40
CA THR A 35 -10.49 6.73 10.77
C THR A 35 -11.48 7.86 11.09
N TYR A 36 -11.72 8.77 10.13
CA TYR A 36 -12.46 10.00 10.39
C TYR A 36 -13.91 9.96 9.89
N GLN A 37 -14.23 9.13 8.90
CA GLN A 37 -15.60 8.98 8.44
C GLN A 37 -16.30 7.91 9.28
N GLU A 38 -17.12 8.34 10.22
CA GLU A 38 -17.93 7.44 11.04
C GLU A 38 -18.91 6.65 10.17
N ASP A 39 -19.13 5.39 10.53
CA ASP A 39 -20.16 4.50 9.94
C ASP A 39 -20.02 4.23 8.43
N LEU A 40 -18.83 4.42 7.83
CA LEU A 40 -18.61 4.18 6.41
C LEU A 40 -19.04 2.76 6.00
N PHE A 41 -18.75 1.77 6.82
CA PHE A 41 -19.10 0.36 6.56
C PHE A 41 -20.61 0.09 6.68
N GLN A 42 -21.35 0.94 7.39
CA GLN A 42 -22.79 0.81 7.55
C GLN A 42 -23.57 1.54 6.43
N VAL A 43 -23.07 2.72 6.03
CA VAL A 43 -23.76 3.54 5.03
C VAL A 43 -23.43 3.14 3.59
N SER A 44 -22.28 2.50 3.35
CA SER A 44 -21.87 2.10 2.00
C SER A 44 -21.97 0.60 1.78
N ARG A 45 -22.90 0.18 0.93
CA ARG A 45 -23.05 -1.22 0.50
C ARG A 45 -21.75 -1.82 -0.06
N SER A 46 -20.90 -1.01 -0.62
CA SER A 46 -19.63 -1.45 -1.19
C SER A 46 -18.68 -2.06 -0.15
N PHE A 47 -18.84 -1.74 1.13
CA PHE A 47 -18.01 -2.28 2.22
C PHE A 47 -18.67 -3.44 2.98
N GLY A 48 -19.90 -3.83 2.64
CA GLY A 48 -20.62 -4.94 3.29
C GLY A 48 -19.80 -6.23 3.39
N PRO A 49 -19.20 -6.75 2.32
CA PRO A 49 -18.36 -7.94 2.40
C PRO A 49 -17.12 -7.78 3.29
N LEU A 50 -16.51 -6.60 3.33
CA LEU A 50 -15.35 -6.31 4.16
C LEU A 50 -15.70 -6.24 5.66
N SER A 51 -16.87 -5.69 5.99
CA SER A 51 -17.36 -5.61 7.36
C SER A 51 -17.62 -6.97 8.02
N ARG A 52 -17.79 -8.03 7.21
CA ARG A 52 -17.94 -9.42 7.71
C ARG A 52 -16.63 -9.99 8.25
N TRP A 53 -15.47 -9.45 7.86
CA TRP A 53 -14.15 -9.93 8.24
C TRP A 53 -13.58 -9.18 9.44
N ALA A 54 -13.78 -7.88 9.48
CA ALA A 54 -13.33 -7.02 10.56
C ALA A 54 -14.13 -5.71 10.57
N ASP A 55 -14.12 -5.04 11.70
CA ASP A 55 -14.70 -3.71 11.84
C ASP A 55 -13.88 -2.63 11.10
N GLN A 56 -14.49 -1.48 10.91
CA GLN A 56 -13.88 -0.36 10.22
C GLN A 56 -12.57 0.11 10.86
N SER A 57 -12.51 0.14 12.19
CA SER A 57 -11.33 0.55 12.95
C SER A 57 -10.16 -0.40 12.73
N THR A 58 -10.44 -1.71 12.72
CA THR A 58 -9.44 -2.73 12.43
C THR A 58 -8.87 -2.56 11.02
N TRP A 59 -9.73 -2.33 10.02
CA TRP A 59 -9.28 -2.05 8.65
C TRP A 59 -8.45 -0.77 8.56
N ALA A 60 -8.83 0.30 9.29
CA ALA A 60 -8.05 1.53 9.37
C ALA A 60 -6.64 1.27 9.91
N ILE A 61 -6.51 0.52 11.01
CA ILE A 61 -5.22 0.16 11.59
C ILE A 61 -4.37 -0.65 10.62
N ILE A 62 -4.95 -1.65 9.94
CA ILE A 62 -4.24 -2.50 8.98
C ILE A 62 -3.67 -1.66 7.84
N VAL A 63 -4.48 -0.81 7.21
CA VAL A 63 -3.99 -0.01 6.07
C VAL A 63 -2.95 1.02 6.48
N LEU A 64 -3.12 1.66 7.64
CA LEU A 64 -2.12 2.60 8.15
C LEU A 64 -0.82 1.88 8.52
N ALA A 65 -0.88 0.68 9.09
CA ALA A 65 0.31 -0.14 9.36
C ALA A 65 1.05 -0.51 8.06
N VAL A 66 0.33 -0.91 7.00
CA VAL A 66 0.92 -1.16 5.68
C VAL A 66 1.57 0.10 5.11
N ALA A 67 0.89 1.25 5.20
CA ALA A 67 1.42 2.53 4.74
C ALA A 67 2.69 2.93 5.51
N MET A 68 2.69 2.79 6.83
CA MET A 68 3.86 3.09 7.68
C MET A 68 5.03 2.16 7.40
N THR A 69 4.79 0.86 7.23
CA THR A 69 5.82 -0.11 6.86
C THR A 69 6.49 0.30 5.55
N ARG A 70 5.71 0.69 4.54
CA ARG A 70 6.21 1.19 3.26
C ARG A 70 7.01 2.48 3.42
N LEU A 71 6.47 3.45 4.14
CA LEU A 71 7.15 4.73 4.38
C LEU A 71 8.51 4.53 5.03
N VAL A 72 8.58 3.68 6.06
CA VAL A 72 9.84 3.32 6.74
C VAL A 72 10.80 2.65 5.76
N ALA A 73 10.33 1.65 5.00
CA ALA A 73 11.17 0.95 4.02
C ALA A 73 11.76 1.89 2.97
N LEU A 74 10.96 2.81 2.42
CA LEU A 74 11.42 3.80 1.43
C LEU A 74 12.36 4.85 2.03
N THR A 75 12.10 5.28 3.26
CA THR A 75 12.94 6.28 3.95
C THR A 75 14.29 5.69 4.34
N VAL A 76 14.31 4.48 4.91
CA VAL A 76 15.55 3.79 5.30
C VAL A 76 16.42 3.59 4.06
N ASN A 77 15.83 3.14 2.98
CA ASN A 77 16.54 2.90 1.73
C ASN A 77 17.12 4.18 1.08
N GLY A 78 16.49 5.33 1.28
CA GLY A 78 17.00 6.62 0.79
C GLY A 78 18.04 7.27 1.70
N THR A 79 18.13 6.83 2.95
CA THR A 79 18.95 7.51 3.99
C THR A 79 20.26 6.79 4.28
N PHE A 80 20.27 5.45 4.21
CA PHE A 80 21.39 4.62 4.58
C PHE A 80 21.91 3.88 3.35
N ASP A 81 22.92 4.47 2.68
CA ASP A 81 23.64 3.79 1.59
C ASP A 81 24.28 2.51 2.13
N GLY A 82 24.02 1.37 1.46
CA GLY A 82 24.57 0.06 1.85
C GLY A 82 23.78 -0.68 2.93
N PHE A 83 22.54 -0.29 3.25
CA PHE A 83 21.72 -1.06 4.17
C PHE A 83 21.18 -2.32 3.48
N ARG A 84 21.87 -3.43 3.68
CA ARG A 84 21.67 -4.74 3.05
C ARG A 84 20.20 -5.27 3.10
N TYR A 85 19.45 -4.89 4.13
CA TYR A 85 18.07 -5.37 4.32
C TYR A 85 17.01 -4.48 3.67
N SER A 86 17.39 -3.38 3.08
CA SER A 86 16.48 -2.42 2.46
C SER A 86 15.57 -3.04 1.39
N PRO A 87 16.07 -3.82 0.42
CA PRO A 87 15.23 -4.48 -0.57
C PRO A 87 14.23 -5.46 0.05
N HIS A 88 14.64 -6.18 1.10
CA HIS A 88 13.76 -7.11 1.80
C HIS A 88 12.60 -6.40 2.52
N MET A 89 12.86 -5.27 3.17
CA MET A 89 11.81 -4.46 3.81
C MET A 89 10.80 -3.94 2.78
N ARG A 90 11.27 -3.50 1.62
CA ARG A 90 10.42 -3.08 0.50
C ARG A 90 9.58 -4.24 -0.02
N LEU A 91 10.18 -5.41 -0.17
CA LEU A 91 9.47 -6.62 -0.60
C LEU A 91 8.34 -6.99 0.37
N ILE A 92 8.62 -6.98 1.67
CA ILE A 92 7.62 -7.22 2.72
C ILE A 92 6.47 -6.20 2.63
N ALA A 93 6.80 -4.91 2.44
CA ALA A 93 5.79 -3.87 2.30
C ALA A 93 4.91 -4.06 1.05
N CYS A 94 5.48 -4.50 -0.07
CA CYS A 94 4.73 -4.80 -1.28
C CYS A 94 3.84 -6.04 -1.13
N ILE A 95 4.34 -7.11 -0.48
CA ILE A 95 3.55 -8.32 -0.21
C ILE A 95 2.36 -7.99 0.71
N ALA A 96 2.59 -7.21 1.78
CA ALA A 96 1.53 -6.74 2.65
C ALA A 96 0.50 -5.87 1.89
N GLY A 97 0.98 -5.01 0.99
CA GLY A 97 0.15 -4.20 0.11
C GLY A 97 -0.72 -5.05 -0.82
N ILE A 98 -0.15 -6.05 -1.49
CA ILE A 98 -0.93 -6.97 -2.35
C ILE A 98 -2.02 -7.67 -1.55
N PHE A 99 -1.68 -8.24 -0.39
CA PHE A 99 -2.67 -8.91 0.43
C PHE A 99 -3.82 -7.96 0.79
N PHE A 100 -3.49 -6.77 1.27
CA PHE A 100 -4.45 -5.75 1.66
C PHE A 100 -5.35 -5.31 0.49
N TRP A 101 -4.77 -4.88 -0.63
CA TRP A 101 -5.53 -4.39 -1.78
C TRP A 101 -6.36 -5.48 -2.44
N SER A 102 -5.90 -6.73 -2.41
CA SER A 102 -6.67 -7.87 -2.91
C SER A 102 -7.94 -8.11 -2.09
N GLN A 103 -7.89 -7.94 -0.76
CA GLN A 103 -9.09 -8.06 0.07
C GLN A 103 -10.13 -7.00 -0.29
N TYR A 104 -9.69 -5.75 -0.50
CA TYR A 104 -10.58 -4.68 -0.96
C TYR A 104 -11.12 -4.94 -2.37
N PHE A 105 -10.28 -5.34 -3.31
CA PHE A 105 -10.70 -5.70 -4.65
C PHE A 105 -11.77 -6.81 -4.64
N LEU A 106 -11.52 -7.89 -3.93
CA LEU A 106 -12.46 -9.02 -3.84
C LEU A 106 -13.76 -8.63 -3.12
N GLY A 107 -13.66 -7.90 -2.01
CA GLY A 107 -14.81 -7.43 -1.25
C GLY A 107 -15.71 -6.51 -2.07
N LEU A 108 -15.12 -5.53 -2.76
CA LEU A 108 -15.88 -4.61 -3.61
C LEU A 108 -16.43 -5.27 -4.88
N THR A 109 -15.71 -6.27 -5.41
CA THR A 109 -16.24 -7.08 -6.53
C THR A 109 -17.46 -7.88 -6.09
N ASN A 110 -17.39 -8.50 -4.90
CA ASN A 110 -18.52 -9.21 -4.32
C ASN A 110 -19.73 -8.26 -4.10
N ALA A 111 -19.48 -7.07 -3.54
CA ALA A 111 -20.53 -6.07 -3.37
C ALA A 111 -21.14 -5.61 -4.70
N ALA A 112 -20.33 -5.42 -5.73
CA ALA A 112 -20.81 -5.02 -7.06
C ALA A 112 -21.71 -6.09 -7.70
N TYR A 113 -21.37 -7.37 -7.52
CA TYR A 113 -22.14 -8.48 -8.08
C TYR A 113 -23.44 -8.78 -7.31
N PHE A 114 -23.40 -8.79 -5.99
CA PHE A 114 -24.46 -9.34 -5.16
C PHE A 114 -25.25 -8.30 -4.36
N GLU A 115 -24.65 -7.12 -4.12
CA GLU A 115 -25.22 -6.12 -3.22
C GLU A 115 -25.54 -4.78 -3.91
N GLY A 116 -25.36 -4.71 -5.24
CA GLY A 116 -25.61 -3.48 -6.01
C GLY A 116 -24.57 -2.36 -5.77
N GLY A 117 -23.37 -2.74 -5.37
CA GLY A 117 -22.25 -1.81 -5.23
C GLY A 117 -21.74 -1.29 -6.58
N ALA A 118 -20.97 -0.20 -6.53
CA ALA A 118 -20.43 0.42 -7.73
C ALA A 118 -19.22 -0.36 -8.30
N TRP A 119 -19.19 -0.58 -9.61
CA TRP A 119 -18.09 -1.23 -10.33
C TRP A 119 -16.79 -0.40 -10.37
N SER A 120 -16.88 0.90 -10.12
CA SER A 120 -15.68 1.77 -10.03
C SER A 120 -14.70 1.35 -8.93
N GLY A 121 -15.23 0.80 -7.84
CA GLY A 121 -14.40 0.25 -6.75
C GLY A 121 -13.48 -0.88 -7.23
N PRO A 122 -14.01 -1.99 -7.77
CA PRO A 122 -13.21 -3.08 -8.33
C PRO A 122 -12.13 -2.59 -9.31
N VAL A 123 -12.45 -1.67 -10.23
CA VAL A 123 -11.48 -1.13 -11.19
C VAL A 123 -10.35 -0.40 -10.48
N ALA A 124 -10.65 0.49 -9.53
CA ALA A 124 -9.64 1.25 -8.80
C ALA A 124 -8.72 0.33 -7.99
N TYR A 125 -9.29 -0.61 -7.24
CA TYR A 125 -8.50 -1.49 -6.36
C TYR A 125 -7.73 -2.58 -7.12
N SER A 126 -8.23 -3.06 -8.25
CA SER A 126 -7.43 -3.92 -9.15
C SER A 126 -6.20 -3.19 -9.69
N THR A 127 -6.30 -1.90 -9.97
CA THR A 127 -5.16 -1.06 -10.36
C THR A 127 -4.10 -1.02 -9.26
N PHE A 128 -4.50 -0.90 -8.00
CA PHE A 128 -3.55 -0.93 -6.87
C PHE A 128 -2.88 -2.30 -6.73
N VAL A 129 -3.60 -3.40 -6.93
CA VAL A 129 -3.01 -4.74 -6.97
C VAL A 129 -1.97 -4.85 -8.08
N LEU A 130 -2.27 -4.36 -9.28
CA LEU A 130 -1.32 -4.35 -10.41
C LEU A 130 -0.06 -3.52 -10.09
N PHE A 131 -0.19 -2.36 -9.46
CA PHE A 131 0.95 -1.56 -9.03
C PHE A 131 1.82 -2.31 -8.01
N GLU A 132 1.21 -3.03 -7.08
CA GLU A 132 1.97 -3.84 -6.11
C GLU A 132 2.71 -5.02 -6.78
N LEU A 133 2.09 -5.67 -7.76
CA LEU A 133 2.76 -6.71 -8.54
C LEU A 133 3.97 -6.17 -9.30
N LEU A 134 3.85 -5.00 -9.91
CA LEU A 134 4.95 -4.30 -10.57
C LEU A 134 6.06 -3.92 -9.57
N ASN A 135 5.69 -3.47 -8.38
CA ASN A 135 6.63 -3.15 -7.32
C ASN A 135 7.37 -4.40 -6.83
N ILE A 136 6.67 -5.53 -6.63
CA ILE A 136 7.30 -6.81 -6.28
C ILE A 136 8.29 -7.24 -7.34
N TYR A 137 7.91 -7.20 -8.62
CA TYR A 137 8.79 -7.56 -9.72
C TYR A 137 10.10 -6.76 -9.69
N ARG A 138 10.02 -5.44 -9.48
CA ARG A 138 11.19 -4.56 -9.39
C ARG A 138 12.05 -4.84 -8.17
N VAL A 139 11.42 -4.95 -7.00
CA VAL A 139 12.13 -5.20 -5.73
C VAL A 139 12.77 -6.60 -5.73
N TRP A 140 12.11 -7.60 -6.31
CA TRP A 140 12.67 -8.93 -6.45
C TRP A 140 13.96 -8.92 -7.28
N GLY A 141 14.00 -8.12 -8.35
CA GLY A 141 15.22 -7.89 -9.13
C GLY A 141 16.36 -7.31 -8.27
N ASP A 142 16.07 -6.34 -7.39
CA ASP A 142 17.06 -5.76 -6.48
C ASP A 142 17.57 -6.80 -5.47
N VAL A 143 16.69 -7.63 -4.91
CA VAL A 143 17.04 -8.72 -3.98
C VAL A 143 17.91 -9.78 -4.67
N ALA A 144 17.51 -10.22 -5.86
CA ALA A 144 18.19 -11.30 -6.60
C ALA A 144 19.60 -10.89 -7.09
N LEU A 145 19.79 -9.60 -7.41
CA LEU A 145 21.06 -9.06 -7.89
C LEU A 145 21.97 -8.59 -6.75
N GLY A 146 21.56 -8.71 -5.49
CA GLY A 146 22.31 -8.19 -4.34
C GLY A 146 22.58 -6.69 -4.41
N ARG A 147 21.78 -5.96 -5.18
CA ARG A 147 21.92 -4.51 -5.30
C ARG A 147 21.41 -3.86 -4.02
N ASP A 148 22.36 -3.30 -3.30
CA ASP A 148 22.05 -2.33 -2.26
C ASP A 148 21.33 -1.17 -2.93
N GLY A 149 20.11 -0.95 -2.53
CA GLY A 149 19.21 -0.03 -3.18
C GLY A 149 19.64 1.42 -3.22
#